data_5619f7789fbd362122a7714d4e34c93d
#
_entry.id   5619f7789fbd362122a7714d4e34c93d
#
_cell.length_a   1.000
_cell.length_b   1.000
_cell.length_c   1.000
_cell.angle_alpha   90.00
_cell.angle_beta   90.00
_cell.angle_gamma   90.00
#
_symmetry.space_group_name_H-M   'P 1'
#
loop_
_entity.id
_entity.type
_entity.pdbx_description
1 polymer ?
#
loop_
_entity_poly.entity_id
_entity_poly.type
_entity_poly.pdbx_seq_one_letter_code
_entity_poly.pdbx_strand_id
1 'polypeptide(L)'
;MSFHKSLKFLFIVCLTVYLSGCSPKIDIRGNFHDPDVLSQIKVGDISRLEVREILGTPSSITIFDQEKWLYISERTETLAFFEPIVKDRNVVILSFNKEGILSNIELLDEKNGKIIQPV
;
A
#
# COMPACT_ATOMS: atom_id res chain seq x y z
N MET A 1 -39.46 3.12 -43.84
CA MET A 1 -38.39 4.10 -43.64
C MET A 1 -38.08 4.41 -42.17
N SER A 2 -39.03 4.34 -41.24
CA SER A 2 -38.75 4.53 -39.80
C SER A 2 -38.03 3.37 -39.14
N PHE A 3 -38.25 2.17 -39.60
CA PHE A 3 -37.62 0.96 -39.06
C PHE A 3 -36.09 0.94 -39.21
N HIS A 4 -35.56 1.41 -40.32
CA HIS A 4 -34.13 1.51 -40.58
C HIS A 4 -33.45 2.59 -39.73
N LYS A 5 -34.16 3.66 -39.41
CA LYS A 5 -33.66 4.73 -38.52
C LYS A 5 -33.61 4.26 -37.08
N SER A 6 -34.64 3.55 -36.66
CA SER A 6 -34.69 2.95 -35.30
C SER A 6 -33.61 1.89 -35.10
N LEU A 7 -33.35 1.06 -36.11
CA LEU A 7 -32.32 0.02 -36.03
C LEU A 7 -30.91 0.62 -35.94
N LYS A 8 -30.64 1.69 -36.69
CA LYS A 8 -29.35 2.40 -36.64
C LYS A 8 -29.16 3.10 -35.29
N PHE A 9 -30.23 3.67 -34.74
CA PHE A 9 -30.21 4.29 -33.43
C PHE A 9 -29.95 3.29 -32.31
N LEU A 10 -30.59 2.12 -32.37
CA LEU A 10 -30.35 1.01 -31.44
C LEU A 10 -28.90 0.52 -31.50
N PHE A 11 -28.33 0.42 -32.70
CA PHE A 11 -26.96 -0.01 -32.89
C PHE A 11 -25.92 0.97 -32.34
N ILE A 12 -26.18 2.28 -32.48
CA ILE A 12 -25.34 3.36 -31.90
C ILE A 12 -25.41 3.34 -30.38
N VAL A 13 -26.59 3.18 -29.80
CA VAL A 13 -26.77 3.10 -28.33
C VAL A 13 -26.08 1.86 -27.76
N CYS A 14 -26.17 0.71 -28.45
CA CYS A 14 -25.49 -0.51 -28.04
C CYS A 14 -23.97 -0.36 -28.07
N LEU A 15 -23.43 0.31 -29.10
CA LEU A 15 -22.01 0.57 -29.26
C LEU A 15 -21.43 1.49 -28.17
N THR A 16 -22.21 2.47 -27.69
CA THR A 16 -21.77 3.39 -26.62
C THR A 16 -21.69 2.70 -25.24
N VAL A 17 -22.48 1.67 -25.00
CA VAL A 17 -22.46 0.90 -23.74
C VAL A 17 -21.20 0.05 -23.62
N TYR A 18 -20.61 -0.38 -24.75
CA TYR A 18 -19.39 -1.20 -24.72
C TYR A 18 -18.10 -0.41 -24.46
N LEU A 19 -18.10 0.92 -24.51
CA LEU A 19 -16.91 1.75 -24.28
C LEU A 19 -16.61 2.12 -22.83
N SER A 20 -17.45 1.75 -21.86
CA SER A 20 -17.33 2.19 -20.48
C SER A 20 -16.69 1.15 -19.53
N GLY A 21 -15.59 0.49 -19.91
CA GLY A 21 -15.16 -0.68 -19.19
C GLY A 21 -13.69 -0.86 -18.81
N CYS A 22 -12.83 0.16 -18.86
CA CYS A 22 -11.43 -0.02 -18.43
C CYS A 22 -11.10 0.88 -17.23
N SER A 23 -11.41 0.39 -16.02
CA SER A 23 -10.88 0.99 -14.79
C SER A 23 -9.56 0.30 -14.43
N PRO A 24 -8.49 1.05 -14.08
CA PRO A 24 -7.28 0.45 -13.58
C PRO A 24 -7.54 -0.26 -12.26
N LYS A 25 -7.06 -1.49 -12.14
CA LYS A 25 -7.11 -2.22 -10.87
C LYS A 25 -5.95 -1.77 -10.00
N ILE A 26 -6.27 -1.24 -8.84
CA ILE A 26 -5.30 -0.86 -7.81
C ILE A 26 -5.24 -1.98 -6.79
N ASP A 27 -4.08 -2.58 -6.62
CA ASP A 27 -3.80 -3.57 -5.59
C ASP A 27 -2.87 -2.96 -4.53
N ILE A 28 -3.31 -2.96 -3.29
CA ILE A 28 -2.58 -2.42 -2.14
C ILE A 28 -2.20 -3.58 -1.24
N ARG A 29 -0.90 -3.80 -1.08
CA ARG A 29 -0.33 -4.83 -0.20
C ARG A 29 0.41 -4.20 0.95
N GLY A 30 0.14 -4.68 2.17
CA GLY A 30 0.70 -4.16 3.42
C GLY A 30 -0.32 -3.37 4.25
N ASN A 31 -0.11 -3.34 5.57
CA ASN A 31 -1.10 -2.82 6.53
C ASN A 31 -0.89 -1.36 6.96
N PHE A 32 0.15 -0.69 6.50
CA PHE A 32 0.52 0.63 7.03
C PHE A 32 0.40 1.78 6.01
N HIS A 33 -0.58 1.69 5.10
CA HIS A 33 -0.91 2.79 4.20
C HIS A 33 -1.62 3.95 4.88
N ASP A 34 -2.18 3.68 6.06
CA ASP A 34 -2.92 4.66 6.81
C ASP A 34 -1.96 5.41 7.75
N PRO A 35 -1.73 6.72 7.55
CA PRO A 35 -0.91 7.51 8.46
C PRO A 35 -1.47 7.52 9.89
N ASP A 36 -2.77 7.30 10.07
CA ASP A 36 -3.39 7.21 11.38
C ASP A 36 -2.94 5.96 12.15
N VAL A 37 -2.64 4.88 11.45
CA VAL A 37 -2.11 3.65 12.07
C VAL A 37 -0.68 3.86 12.57
N LEU A 38 0.16 4.55 11.80
CA LEU A 38 1.53 4.88 12.22
C LEU A 38 1.56 5.86 13.39
N SER A 39 0.58 6.76 13.48
CA SER A 39 0.48 7.72 14.60
C SER A 39 0.21 7.07 15.96
N GLN A 40 -0.32 5.85 15.98
CA GLN A 40 -0.55 5.07 17.20
C GLN A 40 0.73 4.45 17.75
N ILE A 41 1.77 4.40 16.96
CA ILE A 41 3.05 3.78 17.33
C ILE A 41 3.98 4.85 17.89
N LYS A 42 4.25 4.77 19.20
CA LYS A 42 5.13 5.72 19.89
C LYS A 42 6.42 5.04 20.34
N VAL A 43 7.54 5.66 19.98
CA VAL A 43 8.86 5.24 20.45
C VAL A 43 8.95 5.35 21.97
N GLY A 44 9.46 4.31 22.61
CA GLY A 44 9.67 4.26 24.04
C GLY A 44 8.53 3.66 24.87
N ASP A 45 7.32 3.57 24.32
CA ASP A 45 6.13 3.13 25.06
C ASP A 45 5.52 1.81 24.56
N ILE A 46 5.81 1.41 23.33
CA ILE A 46 5.15 0.30 22.69
C ILE A 46 6.03 -0.95 22.58
N SER A 47 5.46 -2.10 22.91
CA SER A 47 6.12 -3.40 22.87
C SER A 47 5.98 -4.08 21.50
N ARG A 48 6.78 -5.14 21.26
CA ARG A 48 6.66 -6.00 20.07
C ARG A 48 5.25 -6.55 19.86
N LEU A 49 4.61 -6.95 20.95
CA LEU A 49 3.26 -7.53 20.88
C LEU A 49 2.25 -6.50 20.39
N GLU A 50 2.26 -5.32 20.94
CA GLU A 50 1.38 -4.22 20.55
C GLU A 50 1.62 -3.77 19.11
N VAL A 51 2.89 -3.68 18.69
CA VAL A 51 3.23 -3.40 17.28
C VAL A 51 2.65 -4.46 16.35
N ARG A 52 2.75 -5.74 16.71
CA ARG A 52 2.18 -6.84 15.92
C ARG A 52 0.65 -6.81 15.86
N GLU A 53 -0.01 -6.38 16.92
CA GLU A 53 -1.47 -6.19 16.94
C GLU A 53 -1.90 -5.04 16.03
N ILE A 54 -1.14 -3.94 15.97
CA ILE A 54 -1.46 -2.76 15.18
C ILE A 54 -1.09 -2.96 13.71
N LEU A 55 0.13 -3.39 13.41
CA LEU A 55 0.67 -3.50 12.05
C LEU A 55 0.58 -4.89 11.44
N GLY A 56 0.26 -5.90 12.25
CA GLY A 56 0.30 -7.28 11.82
C GLY A 56 1.70 -7.87 11.77
N THR A 57 1.87 -8.94 11.00
CA THR A 57 3.16 -9.62 10.86
C THR A 57 4.13 -8.82 9.99
N PRO A 58 5.37 -8.59 10.43
CA PRO A 58 6.37 -7.92 9.60
C PRO A 58 6.74 -8.74 8.36
N SER A 59 7.15 -8.06 7.31
CA SER A 59 7.65 -8.68 6.08
C SER A 59 8.97 -9.41 6.29
N SER A 60 9.80 -8.89 7.19
CA SER A 60 11.10 -9.48 7.56
C SER A 60 11.50 -9.06 8.97
N ILE A 61 12.23 -9.94 9.65
CA ILE A 61 12.82 -9.67 10.96
C ILE A 61 14.33 -9.91 10.84
N THR A 62 15.12 -8.95 11.27
CA THR A 62 16.58 -9.03 11.31
C THR A 62 17.04 -8.87 12.74
N ILE A 63 17.92 -9.78 13.18
CA ILE A 63 18.52 -9.75 14.50
C ILE A 63 20.04 -9.75 14.30
N PHE A 64 20.63 -8.59 14.24
CA PHE A 64 22.10 -8.46 14.11
C PHE A 64 22.67 -7.75 15.35
N ASP A 65 22.61 -6.43 15.41
CA ASP A 65 22.96 -5.64 16.60
C ASP A 65 21.74 -5.35 17.45
N GLN A 66 20.64 -5.09 16.78
CA GLN A 66 19.31 -4.85 17.34
C GLN A 66 18.28 -5.62 16.54
N GLU A 67 17.20 -5.98 17.18
CA GLU A 67 16.06 -6.56 16.48
C GLU A 67 15.36 -5.48 15.66
N LYS A 68 15.29 -5.69 14.35
CA LYS A 68 14.62 -4.79 13.41
C LYS A 68 13.52 -5.53 12.66
N TRP A 69 12.35 -4.94 12.65
CA TRP A 69 11.19 -5.42 11.91
C TRP A 69 10.97 -4.54 10.70
N LEU A 70 10.92 -5.16 9.53
CA LEU A 70 10.68 -4.47 8.27
C LEU A 70 9.23 -4.71 7.83
N TYR A 71 8.52 -3.63 7.58
CA TYR A 71 7.21 -3.64 6.96
C TYR A 71 7.32 -3.01 5.59
N ILE A 72 7.02 -3.77 4.55
CA ILE A 72 7.07 -3.34 3.16
C ILE A 72 5.64 -3.21 2.66
N SER A 73 5.32 -2.07 2.11
CA SER A 73 4.01 -1.77 1.52
C SER A 73 4.19 -1.35 0.08
N GLU A 74 3.44 -1.98 -0.80
CA GLU A 74 3.46 -1.70 -2.24
C GLU A 74 2.06 -1.38 -2.74
N ARG A 75 1.97 -0.36 -3.58
CA ARG A 75 0.80 -0.07 -4.38
C ARG A 75 1.09 -0.39 -5.83
N THR A 76 0.35 -1.34 -6.37
CA THR A 76 0.48 -1.78 -7.76
C THR A 76 -0.75 -1.36 -8.55
N GLU A 77 -0.54 -0.81 -9.72
CA GLU A 77 -1.59 -0.47 -10.67
C GLU A 77 -1.51 -1.38 -11.88
N THR A 78 -2.61 -2.04 -12.18
CA THR A 78 -2.74 -2.92 -13.35
C THR A 78 -3.76 -2.35 -14.32
N LEU A 79 -3.37 -2.10 -15.55
CA LEU A 79 -4.22 -1.60 -16.62
C LEU A 79 -4.52 -2.73 -17.59
N ALA A 80 -5.78 -3.24 -17.58
CA ALA A 80 -6.31 -4.25 -18.49
C ALA A 80 -5.39 -5.48 -18.66
N PHE A 81 -4.74 -5.62 -19.83
CA PHE A 81 -3.88 -6.76 -20.21
C PHE A 81 -2.38 -6.47 -20.02
N PHE A 82 -2.01 -5.32 -19.48
CA PHE A 82 -0.62 -4.95 -19.25
C PHE A 82 -0.09 -5.54 -17.95
N GLU A 83 1.24 -5.64 -17.86
CA GLU A 83 1.89 -6.06 -16.62
C GLU A 83 1.64 -5.07 -15.48
N PRO A 84 1.48 -5.56 -14.24
CA PRO A 84 1.35 -4.70 -13.08
C PRO A 84 2.56 -3.79 -12.90
N ILE A 85 2.32 -2.51 -12.66
CA ILE A 85 3.37 -1.52 -12.41
C ILE A 85 3.30 -1.12 -10.94
N VAL A 86 4.41 -1.27 -10.23
CA VAL A 86 4.54 -0.76 -8.86
C VAL A 86 4.62 0.77 -8.92
N LYS A 87 3.65 1.44 -8.33
CA LYS A 87 3.55 2.91 -8.32
C LYS A 87 4.24 3.52 -7.10
N ASP A 88 4.05 2.90 -5.97
CA ASP A 88 4.58 3.37 -4.69
C ASP A 88 5.05 2.18 -3.87
N ARG A 89 6.25 2.30 -3.29
CA ARG A 89 6.79 1.36 -2.31
C ARG A 89 7.26 2.14 -1.10
N ASN A 90 6.75 1.78 0.05
CA ASN A 90 7.13 2.34 1.32
C ASN A 90 7.69 1.24 2.22
N VAL A 91 8.76 1.54 2.90
CA VAL A 91 9.37 0.62 3.87
C VAL A 91 9.42 1.30 5.23
N VAL A 92 8.88 0.64 6.24
CA VAL A 92 8.98 1.05 7.63
C VAL A 92 9.90 0.08 8.36
N ILE A 93 10.91 0.60 9.01
CA ILE A 93 11.85 -0.17 9.82
C ILE A 93 11.63 0.19 11.29
N LEU A 94 11.23 -0.78 12.07
CA LEU A 94 11.05 -0.64 13.51
C LEU A 94 12.21 -1.33 14.22
N SER A 95 12.92 -0.59 15.06
CA SER A 95 14.02 -1.12 15.89
C SER A 95 13.57 -1.27 17.33
N PHE A 96 13.83 -2.43 17.92
CA PHE A 96 13.49 -2.75 19.31
C PHE A 96 14.75 -2.84 20.17
N ASN A 97 14.63 -2.38 21.42
CA ASN A 97 15.70 -2.55 22.40
C ASN A 97 15.71 -3.99 22.99
N LYS A 98 16.62 -4.24 23.92
CA LYS A 98 16.76 -5.55 24.56
C LYS A 98 15.53 -5.96 25.38
N GLU A 99 14.78 -4.99 25.90
CA GLU A 99 13.54 -5.19 26.65
C GLU A 99 12.34 -5.46 25.73
N GLY A 100 12.49 -5.31 24.42
CA GLY A 100 11.44 -5.51 23.46
C GLY A 100 10.51 -4.29 23.27
N ILE A 101 10.98 -3.14 23.66
CA ILE A 101 10.30 -1.86 23.48
C ILE A 101 10.84 -1.18 22.22
N LEU A 102 9.95 -0.55 21.46
CA LEU A 102 10.31 0.18 20.25
C LEU A 102 11.25 1.35 20.58
N SER A 103 12.43 1.35 19.99
CA SER A 103 13.47 2.36 20.22
C SER A 103 13.63 3.36 19.05
N ASN A 104 13.29 2.94 17.83
CA ASN A 104 13.41 3.80 16.65
C ASN A 104 12.44 3.39 15.54
N ILE A 105 12.02 4.37 14.74
CA ILE A 105 11.20 4.20 13.54
C ILE A 105 11.87 4.92 12.39
N GLU A 106 12.10 4.20 11.30
CA GLU A 106 12.62 4.75 10.04
C GLU A 106 11.62 4.52 8.92
N LEU A 107 11.26 5.57 8.19
CA LEU A 107 10.44 5.48 7.00
C LEU A 107 11.29 5.75 5.76
N LEU A 108 11.26 4.81 4.83
CA LEU A 108 11.89 4.93 3.53
C LEU A 108 10.82 5.01 2.45
N ASP A 109 10.79 6.10 1.73
CA ASP A 109 9.95 6.29 0.55
C ASP A 109 10.82 6.21 -0.70
N GLU A 110 10.46 5.33 -1.63
CA GLU A 110 11.22 5.12 -2.87
C GLU A 110 11.29 6.37 -3.75
N LYS A 111 10.27 7.23 -3.69
CA LYS A 111 10.24 8.46 -4.50
C LYS A 111 11.23 9.53 -4.06
N ASN A 112 11.55 9.60 -2.79
CA ASN A 112 12.33 10.70 -2.22
C ASN A 112 13.67 10.28 -1.61
N GLY A 113 13.92 8.99 -1.45
CA GLY A 113 15.11 8.48 -0.76
C GLY A 113 15.31 9.06 0.64
N LYS A 114 14.26 9.64 1.21
CA LYS A 114 14.32 10.45 2.41
C LYS A 114 13.83 9.64 3.60
N ILE A 115 14.69 9.49 4.59
CA ILE A 115 14.33 8.97 5.90
C ILE A 115 13.49 10.04 6.58
N ILE A 116 12.20 9.79 6.72
CA ILE A 116 11.32 10.63 7.53
C ILE A 116 11.24 9.99 8.91
N GLN A 117 11.95 10.56 9.88
CA GLN A 117 11.75 10.18 11.27
C GLN A 117 10.48 10.88 11.77
N PRO A 118 9.46 10.14 12.21
CA PRO A 118 8.35 10.75 12.90
C PRO A 118 8.83 11.34 14.23
N VAL A 119 8.56 12.58 14.41
CA VAL A 119 8.86 13.31 15.65
C VAL A 119 7.85 12.95 16.71
#